data_894197c3d93b2401989920fef8c4cbee
#
_entry.id   894197c3d93b2401989920fef8c4cbee
#
_cell.length_a   1.000
_cell.length_b   1.000
_cell.length_c   1.000
_cell.angle_alpha   90.00
_cell.angle_beta   90.00
_cell.angle_gamma   90.00
#
_symmetry.space_group_name_H-M   'P 1'
#
loop_
_entity.id
_entity.type
_entity.pdbx_description
1 polymer ?
#
loop_
_entity_poly.entity_id
_entity_poly.type
_entity_poly.pdbx_seq_one_letter_code
_entity_poly.pdbx_strand_id
1 'polypeptide(L)'
;MKEIDPKYNELIKQTYPDLVVDYVLLEDGSEYKGNASHQEAVEHALRILSERNGCSYRFDKTKMEGEPVDTEAFFYAPADAFAVLEDGKVFINAPEKLTYAFAFLQPPVGQCYNVDDFYKVNYLLFPNRDLDIISWDGDFTDYFDKGKEWWGYGLWSIYDKLTGRFAVIGASATV
;
A
#
# COMPACT_ATOMS: atom_id res chain seq x y z
N MET A 1 8.84 11.10 -13.44
CA MET A 1 8.31 11.19 -12.06
C MET A 1 9.43 11.42 -11.07
N LYS A 2 9.12 12.08 -9.98
CA LYS A 2 10.06 12.42 -8.92
C LYS A 2 9.43 12.13 -7.56
N GLU A 3 10.20 11.54 -6.65
CA GLU A 3 9.75 11.36 -5.26
C GLU A 3 9.63 12.72 -4.56
N ILE A 4 8.52 12.89 -3.85
CA ILE A 4 8.26 14.05 -2.99
C ILE A 4 8.07 13.56 -1.56
N ASP A 5 8.41 14.44 -0.61
CA ASP A 5 8.22 14.20 0.83
C ASP A 5 8.69 12.80 1.32
N PRO A 6 9.95 12.38 1.00
CA PRO A 6 10.44 11.06 1.43
C PRO A 6 10.43 10.88 2.95
N LYS A 7 10.46 11.98 3.70
CA LYS A 7 10.36 11.97 5.16
C LYS A 7 9.03 11.44 5.69
N TYR A 8 7.98 11.45 4.87
CA TYR A 8 6.67 10.93 5.26
C TYR A 8 6.73 9.44 5.61
N ASN A 9 7.37 8.65 4.76
CA ASN A 9 7.54 7.23 5.02
C ASN A 9 8.34 6.97 6.31
N GLU A 10 9.39 7.75 6.54
CA GLU A 10 10.18 7.65 7.78
C GLU A 10 9.37 8.03 9.01
N LEU A 11 8.60 9.11 8.95
CA LEU A 11 7.74 9.56 10.05
C LEU A 11 6.67 8.52 10.40
N ILE A 12 6.02 7.95 9.39
CA ILE A 12 5.02 6.89 9.58
C ILE A 12 5.67 5.68 10.24
N LYS A 13 6.84 5.24 9.79
CA LYS A 13 7.55 4.10 10.38
C LYS A 13 8.08 4.37 11.80
N GLN A 14 8.44 5.60 12.13
CA GLN A 14 8.81 5.96 13.49
C GLN A 14 7.60 5.97 14.44
N THR A 15 6.44 6.40 13.95
CA THR A 15 5.19 6.42 14.72
C THR A 15 4.59 5.02 14.88
N TYR A 16 4.72 4.19 13.84
CA TYR A 16 4.19 2.83 13.76
C TYR A 16 5.30 1.85 13.42
N PRO A 17 6.18 1.50 14.38
CA PRO A 17 7.41 0.76 14.11
C PRO A 17 7.21 -0.67 13.60
N ASP A 18 6.06 -1.30 13.90
CA ASP A 18 5.75 -2.65 13.42
C ASP A 18 5.03 -2.67 12.07
N LEU A 19 4.77 -1.49 11.50
CA LEU A 19 4.10 -1.37 10.22
C LEU A 19 5.00 -1.85 9.07
N VAL A 20 4.49 -2.77 8.27
CA VAL A 20 5.19 -3.32 7.09
C VAL A 20 4.78 -2.66 5.77
N VAL A 21 3.92 -1.66 5.85
CA VAL A 21 3.47 -0.89 4.68
C VAL A 21 4.50 0.16 4.32
N ASP A 22 4.85 0.21 3.04
CA ASP A 22 5.74 1.22 2.47
C ASP A 22 4.96 2.26 1.70
N TYR A 23 5.36 3.51 1.83
CA TYR A 23 4.74 4.65 1.14
C TYR A 23 5.76 5.34 0.24
N VAL A 24 5.41 5.52 -1.01
CA VAL A 24 6.17 6.33 -1.98
C VAL A 24 5.25 7.37 -2.57
N LEU A 25 5.58 8.63 -2.37
CA LEU A 25 4.84 9.77 -2.94
C LEU A 25 5.60 10.32 -4.14
N LEU A 26 4.89 10.48 -5.26
CA LEU A 26 5.48 10.89 -6.53
C LEU A 26 4.75 12.08 -7.11
N GLU A 27 5.50 12.98 -7.72
CA GLU A 27 5.00 14.06 -8.54
C GLU A 27 5.29 13.74 -10.01
N ASP A 28 4.28 13.85 -10.86
CA ASP A 28 4.40 13.68 -12.29
C ASP A 28 4.04 14.99 -12.99
N GLY A 29 4.97 15.54 -13.76
CA GLY A 29 4.73 16.73 -14.57
C GLY A 29 4.12 16.42 -15.95
N SER A 30 3.89 15.16 -16.28
CA SER A 30 3.31 14.74 -17.56
C SER A 30 1.80 14.64 -17.48
N GLU A 31 1.16 14.53 -18.66
CA GLU A 31 -0.28 14.31 -18.76
C GLU A 31 -0.66 12.92 -18.22
N TYR A 32 -1.70 12.86 -17.41
CA TYR A 32 -2.24 11.61 -16.90
C TYR A 32 -2.87 10.77 -18.02
N LYS A 33 -2.40 9.55 -18.16
CA LYS A 33 -2.81 8.59 -19.20
C LYS A 33 -3.42 7.30 -18.63
N GLY A 34 -4.12 7.41 -17.48
CA GLY A 34 -4.76 6.26 -16.85
C GLY A 34 -3.77 5.17 -16.48
N ASN A 35 -4.05 3.96 -16.89
CA ASN A 35 -3.27 2.77 -16.54
C ASN A 35 -1.76 2.89 -16.84
N ALA A 36 -1.41 3.52 -17.95
CA ALA A 36 0.00 3.73 -18.33
C ALA A 36 0.75 4.58 -17.31
N SER A 37 0.14 5.66 -16.82
CA SER A 37 0.73 6.50 -15.78
C SER A 37 0.87 5.77 -14.44
N HIS A 38 -0.12 4.94 -14.08
CA HIS A 38 -0.02 4.09 -12.90
C HIS A 38 1.13 3.07 -13.01
N GLN A 39 1.32 2.45 -14.16
CA GLN A 39 2.44 1.53 -14.39
C GLN A 39 3.80 2.22 -14.23
N GLU A 40 3.93 3.45 -14.75
CA GLU A 40 5.14 4.25 -14.57
C GLU A 40 5.37 4.60 -13.09
N ALA A 41 4.32 4.95 -12.37
CA ALA A 41 4.40 5.25 -10.94
C ALA A 41 4.89 4.03 -10.14
N VAL A 42 4.37 2.84 -10.44
CA VAL A 42 4.81 1.59 -9.81
C VAL A 42 6.27 1.29 -10.14
N GLU A 43 6.70 1.47 -11.37
CA GLU A 43 8.11 1.28 -11.76
C GLU A 43 9.05 2.21 -10.97
N HIS A 44 8.72 3.49 -10.88
CA HIS A 44 9.49 4.44 -10.08
C HIS A 44 9.50 4.09 -8.58
N ALA A 45 8.34 3.71 -8.05
CA ALA A 45 8.24 3.30 -6.65
C ALA A 45 9.08 2.07 -6.33
N LEU A 46 9.10 1.06 -7.20
CA LEU A 46 9.92 -0.14 -7.00
C LEU A 46 11.43 0.17 -7.03
N ARG A 47 11.87 1.13 -7.82
CA ARG A 47 13.27 1.61 -7.76
C ARG A 47 13.59 2.25 -6.41
N ILE A 48 12.72 3.12 -5.92
CA ILE A 48 12.88 3.79 -4.63
C ILE A 48 12.87 2.78 -3.49
N LEU A 49 11.95 1.83 -3.52
CA LEU A 49 11.89 0.74 -2.53
C LEU A 49 13.12 -0.17 -2.60
N SER A 50 13.66 -0.42 -3.78
CA SER A 50 14.92 -1.15 -3.96
C SER A 50 16.07 -0.44 -3.25
N GLU A 51 16.20 0.86 -3.42
CA GLU A 51 17.22 1.67 -2.77
C GLU A 51 17.05 1.67 -1.25
N ARG A 52 15.81 1.89 -0.76
CA ARG A 52 15.51 1.89 0.68
C ARG A 52 15.81 0.54 1.34
N ASN A 53 15.55 -0.57 0.64
CA ASN A 53 15.68 -1.91 1.16
C ASN A 53 17.06 -2.56 0.85
N GLY A 54 17.94 -1.85 0.16
CA GLY A 54 19.28 -2.33 -0.20
C GLY A 54 19.25 -3.56 -1.12
N CYS A 55 18.28 -3.64 -2.02
CA CYS A 55 18.09 -4.74 -2.96
C CYS A 55 17.76 -4.20 -4.37
N SER A 56 17.45 -5.09 -5.29
CA SER A 56 17.01 -4.71 -6.64
C SER A 56 15.76 -5.53 -7.00
N TYR A 57 14.59 -4.89 -6.98
CA TYR A 57 13.36 -5.54 -7.39
C TYR A 57 13.27 -5.61 -8.92
N ARG A 58 12.86 -6.80 -9.39
CA ARG A 58 12.56 -7.03 -10.81
C ARG A 58 11.28 -6.26 -11.19
N PHE A 59 11.24 -5.76 -12.40
CA PHE A 59 10.06 -5.13 -12.98
C PHE A 59 9.88 -5.58 -14.43
N ASP A 60 8.75 -6.22 -14.71
CA ASP A 60 8.33 -6.62 -16.05
C ASP A 60 6.92 -6.11 -16.33
N LYS A 61 6.86 -4.96 -16.98
CA LYS A 61 5.60 -4.27 -17.31
C LYS A 61 4.59 -5.17 -18.04
N THR A 62 5.06 -6.13 -18.84
CA THR A 62 4.19 -7.00 -19.63
C THR A 62 3.39 -8.00 -18.80
N LYS A 63 3.81 -8.24 -17.57
CA LYS A 63 3.19 -9.18 -16.64
C LYS A 63 2.35 -8.50 -15.56
N MET A 64 2.19 -7.18 -15.61
CA MET A 64 1.36 -6.45 -14.66
C MET A 64 -0.13 -6.72 -14.91
N GLU A 65 -0.83 -7.08 -13.87
CA GLU A 65 -2.28 -7.27 -13.84
C GLU A 65 -2.88 -6.25 -12.86
N GLY A 66 -3.61 -5.27 -13.37
CA GLY A 66 -4.17 -4.19 -12.57
C GLY A 66 -5.68 -4.22 -12.57
N GLU A 67 -6.28 -4.04 -11.40
CA GLU A 67 -7.72 -3.93 -11.22
C GLU A 67 -8.07 -2.60 -10.55
N PRO A 68 -9.05 -1.84 -11.06
CA PRO A 68 -9.51 -0.64 -10.39
C PRO A 68 -10.13 -0.99 -9.04
N VAL A 69 -9.88 -0.13 -8.06
CA VAL A 69 -10.42 -0.28 -6.71
C VAL A 69 -11.29 0.93 -6.40
N ASP A 70 -12.47 0.68 -5.87
CA ASP A 70 -13.35 1.73 -5.37
C ASP A 70 -12.72 2.44 -4.17
N THR A 71 -12.73 3.78 -4.18
CA THR A 71 -12.08 4.60 -3.15
C THR A 71 -12.62 4.31 -1.75
N GLU A 72 -13.93 4.19 -1.59
CA GLU A 72 -14.54 3.89 -0.29
C GLU A 72 -14.15 2.49 0.22
N ALA A 73 -14.12 1.50 -0.68
CA ALA A 73 -13.68 0.15 -0.36
C ALA A 73 -12.19 0.09 0.04
N PHE A 74 -11.36 0.88 -0.63
CA PHE A 74 -9.91 0.94 -0.35
C PHE A 74 -9.60 1.46 1.05
N PHE A 75 -10.33 2.47 1.51
CA PHE A 75 -10.17 3.07 2.83
C PHE A 75 -11.11 2.50 3.89
N TYR A 76 -11.87 1.46 3.56
CA TYR A 76 -12.75 0.83 4.53
C TYR A 76 -11.94 0.03 5.56
N ALA A 77 -12.14 0.37 6.82
CA ALA A 77 -11.64 -0.38 7.96
C ALA A 77 -12.80 -0.71 8.88
N PRO A 78 -13.11 -2.00 9.12
CA PRO A 78 -14.19 -2.37 10.02
C PRO A 78 -13.88 -1.94 11.47
N ALA A 79 -14.92 -1.62 12.22
CA ALA A 79 -14.79 -1.10 13.58
C ALA A 79 -14.10 -2.09 14.55
N ASP A 80 -14.22 -3.39 14.29
CA ASP A 80 -13.58 -4.46 15.04
C ASP A 80 -12.12 -4.75 14.61
N ALA A 81 -11.60 -3.97 13.67
CA ALA A 81 -10.25 -4.14 13.14
C ALA A 81 -9.92 -5.59 12.72
N PHE A 82 -10.89 -6.27 12.08
CA PHE A 82 -10.82 -7.68 11.67
C PHE A 82 -10.75 -8.68 12.83
N ALA A 83 -10.93 -8.24 14.05
CA ALA A 83 -11.01 -9.14 15.21
C ALA A 83 -12.42 -9.70 15.37
N VAL A 84 -12.54 -10.99 15.55
CA VAL A 84 -13.79 -11.69 15.80
C VAL A 84 -13.72 -12.35 17.18
N LEU A 85 -14.73 -12.11 18.03
CA LEU A 85 -14.85 -12.77 19.31
C LEU A 85 -15.69 -14.05 19.16
N GLU A 86 -15.10 -15.19 19.44
CA GLU A 86 -15.73 -16.50 19.36
C GLU A 86 -15.31 -17.36 20.56
N ASP A 87 -16.30 -17.92 21.28
CA ASP A 87 -16.06 -18.73 22.50
C ASP A 87 -15.15 -18.06 23.56
N GLY A 88 -15.26 -16.74 23.72
CA GLY A 88 -14.42 -15.98 24.64
C GLY A 88 -12.98 -15.76 24.17
N LYS A 89 -12.65 -16.14 22.94
CA LYS A 89 -11.34 -15.93 22.34
C LYS A 89 -11.45 -14.97 21.17
N VAL A 90 -10.41 -14.15 20.98
CA VAL A 90 -10.31 -13.23 19.83
C VAL A 90 -9.56 -13.91 18.71
N PHE A 91 -10.16 -13.97 17.55
CA PHE A 91 -9.57 -14.45 16.30
C PHE A 91 -9.44 -13.31 15.30
N ILE A 92 -8.43 -13.38 14.48
CA ILE A 92 -8.25 -12.43 13.39
C ILE A 92 -8.93 -13.00 12.14
N ASN A 93 -9.92 -12.26 11.62
CA ASN A 93 -10.62 -12.58 10.38
C ASN A 93 -9.90 -11.94 9.20
N ALA A 94 -8.84 -12.60 8.71
CA ALA A 94 -8.07 -12.11 7.57
C ALA A 94 -8.88 -12.17 6.28
N PRO A 95 -8.79 -11.14 5.39
CA PRO A 95 -9.38 -11.19 4.08
C PRO A 95 -8.69 -12.23 3.20
N GLU A 96 -9.41 -12.79 2.23
CA GLU A 96 -8.86 -13.77 1.27
C GLU A 96 -7.67 -13.19 0.48
N LYS A 97 -7.81 -11.92 0.04
CA LYS A 97 -6.72 -11.14 -0.55
C LYS A 97 -6.36 -9.99 0.40
N LEU A 98 -5.07 -9.74 0.59
CA LEU A 98 -4.60 -8.66 1.44
C LEU A 98 -5.19 -7.32 1.01
N THR A 99 -5.85 -6.63 1.93
CA THR A 99 -6.31 -5.26 1.73
C THR A 99 -5.35 -4.28 2.40
N TYR A 100 -5.37 -3.02 1.95
CA TYR A 100 -4.54 -1.98 2.55
C TYR A 100 -4.89 -1.77 4.03
N ALA A 101 -6.18 -1.72 4.36
CA ALA A 101 -6.61 -1.57 5.75
C ALA A 101 -6.11 -2.73 6.64
N PHE A 102 -6.25 -3.97 6.18
CA PHE A 102 -5.73 -5.12 6.91
C PHE A 102 -4.21 -5.06 7.08
N ALA A 103 -3.47 -4.72 6.03
CA ALA A 103 -2.01 -4.59 6.08
C ALA A 103 -1.54 -3.54 7.09
N PHE A 104 -2.28 -2.45 7.23
CA PHE A 104 -1.99 -1.41 8.20
C PHE A 104 -2.32 -1.84 9.63
N LEU A 105 -3.52 -2.39 9.85
CA LEU A 105 -4.06 -2.68 11.17
C LEU A 105 -3.49 -3.95 11.80
N GLN A 106 -3.12 -4.94 10.98
CA GLN A 106 -2.69 -6.26 11.41
C GLN A 106 -1.29 -6.60 10.87
N PRO A 107 -0.23 -5.94 11.34
CA PRO A 107 1.12 -6.34 10.98
C PRO A 107 1.38 -7.81 11.30
N PRO A 108 2.24 -8.50 10.52
CA PRO A 108 2.50 -9.92 10.72
C PRO A 108 3.19 -10.23 12.03
N VAL A 109 3.94 -9.28 12.58
CA VAL A 109 4.67 -9.37 13.84
C VAL A 109 4.56 -8.05 14.58
N GLY A 110 4.46 -8.10 15.89
CA GLY A 110 4.45 -6.91 16.74
C GLY A 110 3.06 -6.39 17.07
N GLN A 111 2.95 -5.10 17.22
CA GLN A 111 1.75 -4.43 17.70
C GLN A 111 0.73 -4.20 16.56
N CYS A 112 -0.52 -4.55 16.81
CA CYS A 112 -1.63 -4.15 15.95
C CYS A 112 -1.95 -2.66 16.18
N TYR A 113 -2.46 -2.02 15.12
CA TYR A 113 -2.88 -0.63 15.17
C TYR A 113 -4.40 -0.52 15.12
N ASN A 114 -4.92 0.61 15.56
CA ASN A 114 -6.37 0.83 15.60
C ASN A 114 -6.87 1.61 14.37
N VAL A 115 -8.18 1.61 14.19
CA VAL A 115 -8.85 2.26 13.06
C VAL A 115 -8.61 3.78 13.05
N ASP A 116 -8.49 4.41 14.21
CA ASP A 116 -8.22 5.85 14.30
C ASP A 116 -6.83 6.19 13.76
N ASP A 117 -5.83 5.36 14.01
CA ASP A 117 -4.49 5.52 13.45
C ASP A 117 -4.52 5.43 11.92
N PHE A 118 -5.24 4.45 11.40
CA PHE A 118 -5.41 4.26 9.97
C PHE A 118 -6.07 5.49 9.31
N TYR A 119 -7.13 6.00 9.90
CA TYR A 119 -7.80 7.19 9.38
C TYR A 119 -6.94 8.45 9.48
N LYS A 120 -6.18 8.63 10.55
CA LYS A 120 -5.25 9.77 10.70
C LYS A 120 -4.20 9.80 9.59
N VAL A 121 -3.53 8.68 9.33
CA VAL A 121 -2.52 8.58 8.26
C VAL A 121 -3.13 8.87 6.90
N ASN A 122 -4.28 8.28 6.61
CA ASN A 122 -4.92 8.42 5.30
C ASN A 122 -5.57 9.79 5.10
N TYR A 123 -6.04 10.43 6.15
CA TYR A 123 -6.52 11.81 6.06
C TYR A 123 -5.41 12.79 5.69
N LEU A 124 -4.19 12.57 6.21
CA LEU A 124 -3.02 13.39 5.87
C LEU A 124 -2.53 13.14 4.45
N LEU A 125 -2.46 11.87 4.03
CA LEU A 125 -1.99 11.49 2.70
C LEU A 125 -2.99 11.82 1.58
N PHE A 126 -4.27 11.67 1.87
CA PHE A 126 -5.37 11.78 0.91
C PHE A 126 -6.47 12.69 1.45
N PRO A 127 -6.24 14.01 1.50
CA PRO A 127 -7.22 14.95 2.04
C PRO A 127 -8.48 15.09 1.17
N ASN A 128 -8.40 14.69 -0.10
CA ASN A 128 -9.56 14.61 -0.99
C ASN A 128 -9.80 13.15 -1.40
N ARG A 129 -10.97 12.85 -1.95
CA ARG A 129 -11.41 11.52 -2.34
C ARG A 129 -11.64 11.34 -3.84
N ASP A 130 -11.26 12.33 -4.64
CA ASP A 130 -11.29 12.21 -6.10
C ASP A 130 -10.02 11.52 -6.59
N LEU A 131 -9.98 10.23 -6.34
CA LEU A 131 -8.83 9.36 -6.53
C LEU A 131 -9.11 8.31 -7.61
N ASP A 132 -8.06 7.93 -8.33
CA ASP A 132 -8.05 6.78 -9.21
C ASP A 132 -7.09 5.75 -8.61
N ILE A 133 -7.59 4.57 -8.28
CA ILE A 133 -6.85 3.57 -7.51
C ILE A 133 -6.80 2.27 -8.29
N ILE A 134 -5.60 1.71 -8.44
CA ILE A 134 -5.37 0.41 -9.05
C ILE A 134 -4.64 -0.51 -8.08
N SER A 135 -5.19 -1.70 -7.90
CA SER A 135 -4.51 -2.81 -7.22
C SER A 135 -3.75 -3.64 -8.24
N TRP A 136 -2.48 -3.90 -7.97
CA TRP A 136 -1.60 -4.61 -8.88
C TRP A 136 -1.31 -6.02 -8.43
N ASP A 137 -1.34 -6.94 -9.39
CA ASP A 137 -1.03 -8.35 -9.20
C ASP A 137 -0.22 -8.87 -10.40
N GLY A 138 0.05 -10.16 -10.39
CA GLY A 138 0.83 -10.81 -11.44
C GLY A 138 2.29 -11.02 -11.09
N ASP A 139 3.02 -11.63 -12.00
CA ASP A 139 4.44 -11.99 -11.81
C ASP A 139 5.38 -10.92 -12.40
N PHE A 140 5.04 -9.66 -12.20
CA PHE A 140 5.82 -8.54 -12.74
C PHE A 140 6.97 -8.08 -11.82
N THR A 141 6.96 -8.50 -10.56
CA THR A 141 7.96 -8.11 -9.56
C THR A 141 8.16 -9.20 -8.52
N ASP A 142 9.38 -9.30 -8.02
CA ASP A 142 9.72 -10.15 -6.87
C ASP A 142 9.54 -9.43 -5.51
N TYR A 143 9.06 -8.19 -5.51
CA TYR A 143 8.63 -7.48 -4.28
C TYR A 143 7.61 -8.29 -3.48
N PHE A 144 6.77 -9.06 -4.15
CA PHE A 144 5.72 -9.87 -3.54
C PHE A 144 6.21 -11.18 -2.91
N ASP A 145 7.39 -11.66 -3.29
CA ASP A 145 7.81 -13.04 -3.02
C ASP A 145 7.82 -13.37 -1.54
N LYS A 146 8.30 -12.46 -0.73
CA LYS A 146 8.34 -12.66 0.72
C LYS A 146 6.95 -12.73 1.36
N GLY A 147 6.03 -11.88 0.93
CA GLY A 147 4.65 -11.89 1.43
C GLY A 147 3.84 -13.09 0.97
N LYS A 148 4.13 -13.64 -0.22
CA LYS A 148 3.47 -14.83 -0.75
C LYS A 148 3.65 -16.06 0.13
N GLU A 149 4.76 -16.13 0.86
CA GLU A 149 5.12 -17.34 1.61
C GLU A 149 4.29 -17.53 2.88
N TRP A 150 3.73 -16.46 3.49
CA TRP A 150 3.02 -16.67 4.75
C TRP A 150 2.00 -15.61 5.21
N TRP A 151 2.17 -14.33 4.92
CA TRP A 151 1.27 -13.29 5.43
C TRP A 151 0.38 -12.69 4.37
N GLY A 152 0.94 -12.36 3.24
CA GLY A 152 0.26 -11.69 2.15
C GLY A 152 1.12 -10.59 1.53
N TYR A 153 0.62 -10.07 0.44
CA TYR A 153 1.25 -8.98 -0.29
C TYR A 153 0.19 -8.11 -0.94
N GLY A 154 0.56 -6.87 -1.20
CA GLY A 154 -0.27 -5.94 -1.95
C GLY A 154 0.57 -4.80 -2.51
N LEU A 155 0.13 -4.25 -3.61
CA LEU A 155 0.71 -3.06 -4.20
C LEU A 155 -0.40 -2.27 -4.87
N TRP A 156 -0.53 -1.02 -4.48
CA TRP A 156 -1.58 -0.13 -4.96
C TRP A 156 -0.95 1.16 -5.46
N SER A 157 -1.44 1.67 -6.58
CA SER A 157 -1.11 2.99 -7.06
C SER A 157 -2.34 3.87 -7.04
N ILE A 158 -2.21 5.06 -6.46
CA ILE A 158 -3.28 6.01 -6.24
C ILE A 158 -2.92 7.32 -6.94
N TYR A 159 -3.76 7.75 -7.87
CA TYR A 159 -3.64 9.06 -8.51
C TYR A 159 -4.65 10.03 -7.91
N ASP A 160 -4.15 11.13 -7.40
CA ASP A 160 -4.97 12.24 -6.91
C ASP A 160 -5.26 13.20 -8.09
N LYS A 161 -6.51 13.19 -8.56
CA LYS A 161 -6.93 13.98 -9.72
C LYS A 161 -6.90 15.50 -9.49
N LEU A 162 -6.98 15.93 -8.22
CA LEU A 162 -6.94 17.35 -7.89
C LEU A 162 -5.51 17.90 -7.83
N THR A 163 -4.57 17.12 -7.33
CA THR A 163 -3.18 17.55 -7.14
C THR A 163 -2.24 17.07 -8.24
N GLY A 164 -2.64 16.09 -9.05
CA GLY A 164 -1.79 15.47 -10.06
C GLY A 164 -0.65 14.62 -9.48
N ARG A 165 -0.80 14.13 -8.26
CA ARG A 165 0.21 13.35 -7.54
C ARG A 165 -0.14 11.88 -7.46
N PHE A 166 0.89 11.07 -7.38
CA PHE A 166 0.75 9.63 -7.12
C PHE A 166 1.19 9.28 -5.70
N ALA A 167 0.49 8.34 -5.10
CA ALA A 167 1.00 7.55 -3.99
C ALA A 167 1.07 6.08 -4.43
N VAL A 168 2.17 5.43 -4.16
CA VAL A 168 2.29 3.98 -4.29
C VAL A 168 2.44 3.39 -2.89
N ILE A 169 1.56 2.49 -2.56
CA ILE A 169 1.51 1.82 -1.25
C ILE A 169 1.83 0.36 -1.48
N GLY A 170 2.86 -0.14 -0.82
CA GLY A 170 3.27 -1.53 -0.90
C GLY A 170 3.24 -2.22 0.46
N ALA A 171 2.85 -3.48 0.47
CA ALA A 171 2.89 -4.33 1.64
C ALA A 171 3.37 -5.72 1.24
N SER A 172 4.50 -6.12 1.80
CA SER A 172 5.06 -7.47 1.63
C SER A 172 5.99 -7.75 2.79
N ALA A 173 5.70 -8.76 3.57
CA ALA A 173 6.44 -9.01 4.79
C ALA A 173 7.04 -10.38 4.88
N THR A 174 8.25 -10.40 5.42
CA THR A 174 8.85 -11.59 6.03
C THR A 174 8.86 -11.47 7.54
N VAL A 175 8.94 -12.59 8.16
CA VAL A 175 9.29 -12.66 9.58
C VAL A 175 10.71 -12.13 9.78
#